data_a3932b161d164d169a2572671effd4fe
#
_entry.id   a3932b161d164d169a2572671effd4fe
#
_cell.length_a   1.000
_cell.length_b   1.000
_cell.length_c   1.000
_cell.angle_alpha   90.00
_cell.angle_beta   90.00
_cell.angle_gamma   90.00
#
_symmetry.space_group_name_H-M   'P 1'
#
loop_
_entity.id
_entity.type
_entity.pdbx_description
1 polymer ?
#
loop_
_entity_poly.entity_id
_entity_poly.type
_entity_poly.pdbx_seq_one_letter_code
_entity_poly.pdbx_strand_id
1 'polypeptide(L)'
;MQNTEELRDKIFLLLGKHLIRFQTVEMRLKSLLKLNRTIILENKNSPLVIEPPVRNQTLGGLSTKALNSLFLLDSVEEDQLIKEGTNTLRIDMKFSFNLSENSHLELNSQLQEFVTDRNFLTHHFQEKFNLSKLAECQQAIDFLLELEKKHKPFLDRFEQYCLTAQKGIDTQISFMQSNLFKTHFIFPSDEIY
;
A
#
# COMPACT_ATOMS: atom_id res chain seq x y z
N MET A 1 -27.78 -18.15 29.33
CA MET A 1 -26.44 -18.77 29.14
C MET A 1 -26.13 -18.65 27.64
N GLN A 2 -25.07 -17.99 27.28
CA GLN A 2 -24.62 -17.98 25.88
C GLN A 2 -24.24 -19.41 25.48
N ASN A 3 -24.72 -19.85 24.31
CA ASN A 3 -24.39 -21.15 23.75
C ASN A 3 -22.99 -21.10 23.10
N THR A 4 -22.23 -22.17 23.17
CA THR A 4 -20.90 -22.31 22.53
C THR A 4 -20.99 -22.03 21.02
N GLU A 5 -22.10 -22.35 20.40
CA GLU A 5 -22.37 -22.11 18.98
C GLU A 5 -22.45 -20.61 18.67
N GLU A 6 -23.18 -19.82 19.46
CA GLU A 6 -23.26 -18.36 19.31
C GLU A 6 -21.88 -17.69 19.44
N LEU A 7 -21.03 -18.18 20.37
CA LEU A 7 -19.68 -17.66 20.51
C LEU A 7 -18.79 -18.00 19.31
N ARG A 8 -18.93 -19.20 18.75
CA ARG A 8 -18.21 -19.60 17.52
C ARG A 8 -18.60 -18.71 16.33
N ASP A 9 -19.89 -18.47 16.13
CA ASP A 9 -20.36 -17.60 15.07
C ASP A 9 -19.78 -16.19 15.19
N LYS A 10 -19.74 -15.67 16.43
CA LYS A 10 -19.10 -14.39 16.73
C LYS A 10 -17.60 -14.39 16.43
N ILE A 11 -16.89 -15.48 16.78
CA ILE A 11 -15.46 -15.64 16.47
C ILE A 11 -15.24 -15.64 14.96
N PHE A 12 -16.02 -16.43 14.21
CA PHE A 12 -15.87 -16.50 12.74
C PHE A 12 -16.17 -15.16 12.09
N LEU A 13 -17.16 -14.42 12.58
CA LEU A 13 -17.44 -13.07 12.09
C LEU A 13 -16.26 -12.11 12.33
N LEU A 14 -15.70 -12.10 13.55
CA LEU A 14 -14.56 -11.24 13.91
C LEU A 14 -13.31 -11.63 13.11
N LEU A 15 -13.01 -12.93 13.02
CA LEU A 15 -11.89 -13.46 12.26
C LEU A 15 -12.01 -13.06 10.78
N GLY A 16 -13.20 -13.25 10.19
CA GLY A 16 -13.48 -12.83 8.82
C GLY A 16 -13.24 -11.33 8.58
N LYS A 17 -13.69 -10.49 9.51
CA LYS A 17 -13.43 -9.03 9.46
C LYS A 17 -11.93 -8.72 9.45
N HIS A 18 -11.14 -9.38 10.31
CA HIS A 18 -9.68 -9.17 10.33
C HIS A 18 -9.02 -9.63 9.03
N LEU A 19 -9.38 -10.80 8.51
CA LEU A 19 -8.83 -11.30 7.24
C LEU A 19 -9.12 -10.37 6.07
N ILE A 20 -10.34 -9.83 5.99
CA ILE A 20 -10.71 -8.83 4.97
C ILE A 20 -9.87 -7.55 5.13
N ARG A 21 -9.65 -7.07 6.36
CA ARG A 21 -8.80 -5.89 6.62
C ARG A 21 -7.35 -6.11 6.14
N PHE A 22 -6.77 -7.27 6.44
CA PHE A 22 -5.42 -7.61 5.95
C PHE A 22 -5.35 -7.63 4.42
N GLN A 23 -6.32 -8.24 3.76
CA GLN A 23 -6.42 -8.26 2.30
C GLN A 23 -6.59 -6.85 1.72
N THR A 24 -7.39 -6.00 2.37
CA THR A 24 -7.59 -4.61 1.94
C THR A 24 -6.28 -3.82 2.01
N VAL A 25 -5.52 -3.92 3.09
CA VAL A 25 -4.20 -3.28 3.20
C VAL A 25 -3.24 -3.82 2.14
N GLU A 26 -3.22 -5.14 1.93
CA GLU A 26 -2.39 -5.76 0.88
C GLU A 26 -2.72 -5.22 -0.52
N MET A 27 -3.99 -5.15 -0.88
CA MET A 27 -4.44 -4.60 -2.16
C MET A 27 -4.06 -3.13 -2.32
N ARG A 28 -4.26 -2.33 -1.27
CA ARG A 28 -3.92 -0.90 -1.29
C ARG A 28 -2.40 -0.67 -1.40
N LEU A 29 -1.57 -1.46 -0.69
CA LEU A 29 -0.11 -1.41 -0.85
C LEU A 29 0.30 -1.75 -2.29
N LYS A 30 -0.29 -2.78 -2.90
CA LYS A 30 -0.05 -3.11 -4.31
C LYS A 30 -0.41 -1.94 -5.24
N SER A 31 -1.54 -1.29 -5.00
CA SER A 31 -1.98 -0.14 -5.79
C SER A 31 -1.04 1.06 -5.63
N LEU A 32 -0.63 1.38 -4.40
CA LEU A 32 0.32 2.46 -4.12
C LEU A 32 1.69 2.21 -4.78
N LEU A 33 2.21 0.99 -4.65
CA LEU A 33 3.50 0.61 -5.26
C LEU A 33 3.49 0.72 -6.79
N LYS A 34 2.35 0.48 -7.44
CA LYS A 34 2.18 0.65 -8.89
C LYS A 34 2.19 2.09 -9.37
N LEU A 35 2.09 3.08 -8.46
CA LEU A 35 2.25 4.49 -8.79
C LEU A 35 3.69 4.80 -9.23
N ASN A 36 4.66 4.06 -8.72
CA ASN A 36 6.06 4.15 -9.12
C ASN A 36 6.25 3.35 -10.42
N ARG A 37 6.08 3.98 -11.55
CA ARG A 37 6.13 3.35 -12.87
C ARG A 37 6.91 4.18 -13.88
N THR A 38 7.46 3.50 -14.87
CA THR A 38 8.10 4.11 -16.03
C THR A 38 7.17 4.03 -17.24
N ILE A 39 6.98 5.14 -17.93
CA ILE A 39 6.27 5.21 -19.20
C ILE A 39 7.31 5.49 -20.28
N ILE A 40 7.36 4.64 -21.30
CA ILE A 40 8.24 4.80 -22.46
C ILE A 40 7.36 5.07 -23.68
N LEU A 41 7.60 6.21 -24.32
CA LEU A 41 6.95 6.61 -25.57
C LEU A 41 7.97 6.46 -26.70
N GLU A 42 7.78 5.47 -27.56
CA GLU A 42 8.57 5.25 -28.76
C GLU A 42 7.76 5.67 -29.99
N ASN A 43 8.29 6.57 -30.83
CA ASN A 43 7.79 7.02 -32.12
C ASN A 43 6.48 6.38 -32.61
N LYS A 44 5.32 7.01 -32.28
CA LYS A 44 3.96 6.65 -32.76
C LYS A 44 3.39 5.31 -32.32
N ASN A 45 4.09 4.52 -31.50
CA ASN A 45 3.59 3.27 -30.92
C ASN A 45 2.82 3.53 -29.61
N SER A 46 2.00 2.56 -29.23
CA SER A 46 1.33 2.59 -27.92
C SER A 46 2.37 2.72 -26.79
N PRO A 47 2.11 3.53 -25.75
CA PRO A 47 3.03 3.68 -24.63
C PRO A 47 3.30 2.35 -23.95
N LEU A 48 4.57 2.01 -23.73
CA LEU A 48 4.98 0.89 -22.89
C LEU A 48 4.99 1.34 -21.41
N VAL A 49 4.16 0.75 -20.59
CA VAL A 49 4.11 1.03 -19.15
C VAL A 49 4.81 -0.10 -18.39
N ILE A 50 5.88 0.24 -17.68
CA ILE A 50 6.61 -0.70 -16.82
C ILE A 50 6.20 -0.46 -15.38
N GLU A 51 5.45 -1.40 -14.80
CA GLU A 51 5.05 -1.39 -13.39
C GLU A 51 5.99 -2.24 -12.54
N PRO A 52 6.19 -1.90 -11.26
CA PRO A 52 6.96 -2.75 -10.36
C PRO A 52 6.28 -4.12 -10.18
N PRO A 53 7.05 -5.22 -10.09
CA PRO A 53 6.50 -6.58 -9.95
C PRO A 53 5.96 -6.79 -8.52
N VAL A 54 4.67 -6.52 -8.32
CA VAL A 54 4.00 -6.66 -7.01
C VAL A 54 2.94 -7.77 -6.97
N ARG A 55 2.63 -8.39 -8.12
CA ARG A 55 1.46 -9.29 -8.26
C ARG A 55 1.49 -10.48 -7.30
N ASN A 56 2.62 -11.14 -7.16
CA ASN A 56 2.77 -12.38 -6.37
C ASN A 56 3.46 -12.15 -5.03
N GLN A 57 3.57 -10.90 -4.56
CA GLN A 57 4.22 -10.61 -3.29
C GLN A 57 3.24 -10.82 -2.12
N THR A 58 3.76 -11.37 -1.02
CA THR A 58 3.05 -11.47 0.26
C THR A 58 2.97 -10.11 0.94
N LEU A 59 2.06 -9.97 1.92
CA LEU A 59 1.94 -8.74 2.70
C LEU A 59 3.27 -8.30 3.33
N GLY A 60 4.08 -9.24 3.85
CA GLY A 60 5.41 -8.92 4.40
C GLY A 60 6.37 -8.35 3.35
N GLY A 61 6.45 -8.99 2.18
CA GLY A 61 7.27 -8.48 1.07
C GLY A 61 6.80 -7.11 0.56
N LEU A 62 5.49 -6.89 0.51
CA LEU A 62 4.91 -5.60 0.13
C LEU A 62 5.21 -4.51 1.16
N SER A 63 5.15 -4.83 2.46
CA SER A 63 5.46 -3.89 3.54
C SER A 63 6.91 -3.43 3.47
N THR A 64 7.87 -4.36 3.31
CA THR A 64 9.28 -4.02 3.13
C THR A 64 9.50 -3.15 1.89
N LYS A 65 8.89 -3.51 0.76
CA LYS A 65 9.02 -2.74 -0.47
C LYS A 65 8.42 -1.34 -0.34
N ALA A 66 7.26 -1.21 0.31
CA ALA A 66 6.62 0.08 0.54
C ALA A 66 7.47 1.00 1.41
N LEU A 67 8.07 0.48 2.49
CA LEU A 67 8.98 1.25 3.35
C LEU A 67 10.20 1.76 2.58
N ASN A 68 10.71 0.99 1.63
CA ASN A 68 11.92 1.35 0.88
C ASN A 68 11.64 2.22 -0.36
N SER A 69 10.40 2.34 -0.83
CA SER A 69 10.11 3.03 -2.08
C SER A 69 8.94 4.00 -2.05
N LEU A 70 8.07 3.92 -1.05
CA LEU A 70 6.92 4.81 -0.88
C LEU A 70 7.03 5.70 0.36
N PHE A 71 7.53 5.15 1.48
CA PHE A 71 7.63 5.86 2.75
C PHE A 71 9.08 6.17 3.04
N LEU A 72 9.57 7.27 2.45
CA LEU A 72 10.97 7.65 2.52
C LEU A 72 11.25 8.57 3.71
N LEU A 73 12.51 8.58 4.17
CA LEU A 73 12.97 9.56 5.13
C LEU A 73 13.17 10.91 4.44
N ASP A 74 12.84 12.01 5.13
CA ASP A 74 12.93 13.40 4.63
C ASP A 74 14.32 13.83 4.11
N SER A 75 15.37 13.04 4.42
CA SER A 75 16.77 13.36 4.10
C SER A 75 17.28 12.79 2.78
N VAL A 76 16.46 12.11 2.02
CA VAL A 76 16.89 11.46 0.75
C VAL A 76 16.63 12.41 -0.42
N GLU A 77 17.65 13.13 -0.85
CA GLU A 77 17.66 13.80 -2.16
C GLU A 77 17.79 12.74 -3.26
N GLU A 78 16.80 12.64 -4.13
CA GLU A 78 16.87 11.76 -5.30
C GLU A 78 17.55 12.48 -6.47
N ASP A 79 18.72 11.99 -6.86
CA ASP A 79 19.39 12.39 -8.11
C ASP A 79 18.54 11.96 -9.32
N GLN A 80 18.00 12.93 -10.04
CA GLN A 80 17.33 12.72 -11.31
C GLN A 80 18.37 12.57 -12.42
N LEU A 81 18.71 11.34 -12.78
CA LEU A 81 19.52 11.06 -13.95
C LEU A 81 18.67 11.17 -15.22
N ILE A 82 18.74 12.31 -15.88
CA ILE A 82 18.23 12.48 -17.26
C ILE A 82 19.30 11.88 -18.18
N LYS A 83 19.01 10.75 -18.83
CA LYS A 83 19.86 10.22 -19.89
C LYS A 83 19.40 10.82 -21.22
N GLU A 84 20.20 11.70 -21.79
CA GLU A 84 20.03 12.20 -23.15
C GLU A 84 20.41 11.11 -24.18
N GLY A 85 19.63 11.01 -25.23
CA GLY A 85 20.03 10.40 -26.49
C GLY A 85 19.32 9.12 -26.91
N THR A 86 18.02 9.23 -27.23
CA THR A 86 17.32 8.40 -28.22
C THR A 86 15.99 9.08 -28.56
N ASN A 87 15.41 8.81 -29.75
CA ASN A 87 14.06 9.27 -30.15
C ASN A 87 12.93 8.69 -29.25
N THR A 88 13.22 8.42 -28.00
CA THR A 88 12.36 7.77 -27.02
C THR A 88 12.16 8.72 -25.84
N LEU A 89 10.92 9.13 -25.57
CA LEU A 89 10.60 9.87 -24.37
C LEU A 89 10.36 8.86 -23.21
N ARG A 90 11.19 8.93 -22.19
CA ARG A 90 11.03 8.15 -20.95
C ARG A 90 10.53 9.07 -19.84
N ILE A 91 9.39 8.70 -19.24
CA ILE A 91 8.81 9.40 -18.09
C ILE A 91 8.84 8.44 -16.89
N ASP A 92 9.69 8.72 -15.92
CA ASP A 92 9.73 8.00 -14.65
C ASP A 92 8.80 8.69 -13.66
N MET A 93 7.68 8.03 -13.34
CA MET A 93 6.73 8.52 -12.35
C MET A 93 7.11 7.93 -10.99
N LYS A 94 7.48 8.79 -10.05
CA LYS A 94 7.78 8.42 -8.67
C LYS A 94 6.78 9.09 -7.74
N PHE A 95 6.23 8.31 -6.84
CA PHE A 95 5.35 8.75 -5.78
C PHE A 95 5.92 8.28 -4.45
N SER A 96 6.11 9.20 -3.52
CA SER A 96 6.59 8.89 -2.17
C SER A 96 5.96 9.79 -1.12
N PHE A 97 5.95 9.32 0.11
CA PHE A 97 5.65 10.08 1.30
C PHE A 97 6.97 10.31 2.04
N ASN A 98 7.35 11.56 2.22
CA ASN A 98 8.49 11.90 3.04
C ASN A 98 8.08 11.94 4.51
N LEU A 99 8.71 11.12 5.32
CA LEU A 99 8.39 10.93 6.73
C LEU A 99 9.57 11.37 7.60
N SER A 100 9.26 11.98 8.74
CA SER A 100 10.27 12.14 9.80
C SER A 100 10.75 10.75 10.27
N GLU A 101 11.95 10.70 10.83
CA GLU A 101 12.55 9.45 11.34
C GLU A 101 11.61 8.71 12.32
N ASN A 102 11.02 9.43 13.27
CA ASN A 102 10.09 8.86 14.24
C ASN A 102 8.84 8.27 13.55
N SER A 103 8.27 8.99 12.58
CA SER A 103 7.08 8.51 11.84
C SER A 103 7.40 7.30 10.98
N HIS A 104 8.59 7.24 10.38
CA HIS A 104 9.05 6.10 9.61
C HIS A 104 9.26 4.86 10.49
N LEU A 105 9.93 5.00 11.64
CA LEU A 105 10.13 3.91 12.61
C LEU A 105 8.79 3.39 13.14
N GLU A 106 7.88 4.29 13.50
CA GLU A 106 6.54 3.91 13.98
C GLU A 106 5.76 3.14 12.89
N LEU A 107 5.74 3.64 11.65
CA LEU A 107 5.06 2.96 10.54
C LEU A 107 5.66 1.58 10.26
N ASN A 108 6.99 1.46 10.30
CA ASN A 108 7.68 0.18 10.14
C ASN A 108 7.26 -0.82 11.23
N SER A 109 7.28 -0.40 12.50
CA SER A 109 6.83 -1.24 13.62
C SER A 109 5.39 -1.70 13.44
N GLN A 110 4.49 -0.78 13.11
CA GLN A 110 3.07 -1.08 12.91
C GLN A 110 2.83 -2.04 11.74
N LEU A 111 3.54 -1.88 10.63
CA LEU A 111 3.45 -2.79 9.48
C LEU A 111 3.98 -4.19 9.83
N GLN A 112 5.08 -4.30 10.56
CA GLN A 112 5.62 -5.60 10.99
C GLN A 112 4.68 -6.31 11.94
N GLU A 113 4.11 -5.59 12.92
CA GLU A 113 3.10 -6.14 13.83
C GLU A 113 1.86 -6.61 13.05
N PHE A 114 1.39 -5.82 12.10
CA PHE A 114 0.24 -6.15 11.25
C PHE A 114 0.47 -7.43 10.44
N VAL A 115 1.68 -7.62 9.90
CA VAL A 115 2.08 -8.85 9.20
C VAL A 115 2.13 -10.05 10.15
N THR A 116 2.68 -9.86 11.34
CA THR A 116 2.79 -10.90 12.37
C THR A 116 1.42 -11.37 12.83
N ASP A 117 0.52 -10.43 13.12
CA ASP A 117 -0.85 -10.73 13.56
C ASP A 117 -1.67 -11.43 12.45
N ARG A 118 -1.48 -11.00 11.19
CA ARG A 118 -2.08 -11.71 10.03
C ARG A 118 -1.61 -13.15 9.95
N ASN A 119 -0.30 -13.39 10.09
CA ASN A 119 0.25 -14.74 10.02
C ASN A 119 -0.25 -15.60 11.19
N PHE A 120 -0.34 -15.03 12.40
CA PHE A 120 -0.92 -15.69 13.55
C PHE A 120 -2.39 -16.08 13.31
N LEU A 121 -3.24 -15.16 12.83
CA LEU A 121 -4.65 -15.45 12.56
C LEU A 121 -4.85 -16.51 11.48
N THR A 122 -3.95 -16.54 10.49
CA THR A 122 -4.06 -17.46 9.35
C THR A 122 -3.58 -18.86 9.68
N HIS A 123 -2.54 -19.00 10.50
CA HIS A 123 -1.83 -20.27 10.67
C HIS A 123 -1.88 -20.84 12.09
N HIS A 124 -2.03 -20.00 13.12
CA HIS A 124 -1.86 -20.42 14.53
C HIS A 124 -3.08 -20.17 15.42
N PHE A 125 -4.14 -19.53 14.87
CA PHE A 125 -5.31 -19.17 15.66
C PHE A 125 -6.00 -20.39 16.31
N GLN A 126 -6.20 -21.46 15.52
CA GLN A 126 -6.85 -22.69 16.00
C GLN A 126 -5.94 -23.53 16.90
N GLU A 127 -4.62 -23.39 16.79
CA GLU A 127 -3.68 -24.03 17.71
C GLU A 127 -3.76 -23.41 19.11
N LYS A 128 -3.98 -22.08 19.16
CA LYS A 128 -4.06 -21.34 20.42
C LYS A 128 -5.41 -21.43 21.09
N PHE A 129 -6.51 -21.48 20.35
CA PHE A 129 -7.87 -21.44 20.89
C PHE A 129 -8.66 -22.68 20.48
N ASN A 130 -8.97 -23.55 21.46
CA ASN A 130 -9.85 -24.68 21.25
C ASN A 130 -11.32 -24.23 21.29
N LEU A 131 -11.91 -24.03 20.15
CA LEU A 131 -13.29 -23.54 20.01
C LEU A 131 -14.37 -24.53 20.48
N SER A 132 -13.99 -25.71 20.99
CA SER A 132 -14.93 -26.65 21.64
C SER A 132 -15.16 -26.30 23.10
N LYS A 133 -14.34 -25.44 23.71
CA LYS A 133 -14.43 -25.04 25.11
C LYS A 133 -14.94 -23.62 25.24
N LEU A 134 -15.99 -23.42 26.03
CA LEU A 134 -16.65 -22.13 26.25
C LEU A 134 -15.67 -21.03 26.69
N ALA A 135 -14.80 -21.35 27.67
CA ALA A 135 -13.82 -20.40 28.20
C ALA A 135 -12.82 -19.94 27.12
N GLU A 136 -12.36 -20.85 26.26
CA GLU A 136 -11.43 -20.54 25.19
C GLU A 136 -12.12 -19.77 24.05
N CYS A 137 -13.41 -20.00 23.79
CA CYS A 137 -14.20 -19.16 22.88
C CYS A 137 -14.27 -17.71 23.39
N GLN A 138 -14.49 -17.48 24.67
CA GLN A 138 -14.49 -16.11 25.20
C GLN A 138 -13.12 -15.45 25.09
N GLN A 139 -12.03 -16.16 25.42
CA GLN A 139 -10.66 -15.66 25.24
C GLN A 139 -10.34 -15.32 23.78
N ALA A 140 -10.81 -16.12 22.82
CA ALA A 140 -10.66 -15.86 21.41
C ALA A 140 -11.38 -14.57 20.97
N ILE A 141 -12.60 -14.34 21.47
CA ILE A 141 -13.35 -13.11 21.21
C ILE A 141 -12.60 -11.90 21.77
N ASP A 142 -12.18 -11.96 23.02
CA ASP A 142 -11.47 -10.87 23.69
C ASP A 142 -10.16 -10.54 22.95
N PHE A 143 -9.40 -11.56 22.55
CA PHE A 143 -8.21 -11.41 21.74
C PHE A 143 -8.50 -10.69 20.40
N LEU A 144 -9.52 -11.10 19.67
CA LEU A 144 -9.88 -10.49 18.38
C LEU A 144 -10.35 -9.03 18.55
N LEU A 145 -11.07 -8.71 19.61
CA LEU A 145 -11.50 -7.34 19.92
C LEU A 145 -10.31 -6.45 20.32
N GLU A 146 -9.35 -6.98 21.09
CA GLU A 146 -8.11 -6.24 21.40
C GLU A 146 -7.26 -6.00 20.15
N LEU A 147 -7.19 -6.99 19.24
CA LEU A 147 -6.50 -6.84 17.96
C LEU A 147 -7.14 -5.75 17.09
N GLU A 148 -8.46 -5.64 17.10
CA GLU A 148 -9.18 -4.55 16.41
C GLU A 148 -8.77 -3.18 16.95
N LYS A 149 -8.73 -3.01 18.27
CA LYS A 149 -8.30 -1.76 18.91
C LYS A 149 -6.83 -1.43 18.60
N LYS A 150 -5.97 -2.45 18.66
CA LYS A 150 -4.54 -2.32 18.37
C LYS A 150 -4.29 -1.81 16.95
N HIS A 151 -5.00 -2.36 15.96
CA HIS A 151 -4.78 -2.02 14.56
C HIS A 151 -5.46 -0.73 14.12
N LYS A 152 -6.46 -0.24 14.86
CA LYS A 152 -7.24 0.92 14.45
C LYS A 152 -6.40 2.16 14.13
N PRO A 153 -5.44 2.59 14.99
CA PRO A 153 -4.63 3.78 14.69
C PRO A 153 -3.81 3.65 13.41
N PHE A 154 -3.24 2.47 13.16
CA PHE A 154 -2.52 2.17 11.92
C PHE A 154 -3.44 2.24 10.71
N LEU A 155 -4.61 1.61 10.77
CA LEU A 155 -5.57 1.57 9.66
C LEU A 155 -6.08 2.97 9.32
N ASP A 156 -6.40 3.79 10.33
CA ASP A 156 -6.85 5.17 10.15
C ASP A 156 -5.74 6.02 9.48
N ARG A 157 -4.48 5.87 9.90
CA ARG A 157 -3.32 6.54 9.27
C ARG A 157 -3.09 6.05 7.84
N PHE A 158 -3.14 4.74 7.63
CA PHE A 158 -2.95 4.15 6.31
C PHE A 158 -4.02 4.60 5.30
N GLU A 159 -5.27 4.78 5.76
CA GLU A 159 -6.34 5.38 4.97
C GLU A 159 -5.98 6.79 4.51
N GLN A 160 -5.41 7.62 5.40
CA GLN A 160 -4.97 8.98 5.05
C GLN A 160 -3.86 8.97 3.97
N TYR A 161 -2.90 8.03 4.05
CA TYR A 161 -1.92 7.86 2.98
C TYR A 161 -2.58 7.51 1.64
N CYS A 162 -3.55 6.60 1.64
CA CYS A 162 -4.28 6.24 0.43
C CYS A 162 -5.05 7.42 -0.18
N LEU A 163 -5.74 8.21 0.65
CA LEU A 163 -6.46 9.41 0.21
C LEU A 163 -5.52 10.48 -0.33
N THR A 164 -4.37 10.68 0.30
CA THR A 164 -3.34 11.64 -0.16
C THR A 164 -2.76 11.20 -1.50
N ALA A 165 -2.47 9.91 -1.66
CA ALA A 165 -2.01 9.36 -2.93
C ALA A 165 -3.04 9.55 -4.05
N GLN A 166 -4.33 9.32 -3.77
CA GLN A 166 -5.39 9.53 -4.75
C GLN A 166 -5.43 10.99 -5.22
N LYS A 167 -5.37 11.96 -4.30
CA LYS A 167 -5.31 13.39 -4.65
C LYS A 167 -4.09 13.73 -5.50
N GLY A 168 -2.93 13.15 -5.17
CA GLY A 168 -1.71 13.32 -5.97
C GLY A 168 -1.87 12.81 -7.39
N ILE A 169 -2.49 11.64 -7.57
CA ILE A 169 -2.80 11.07 -8.90
C ILE A 169 -3.73 11.99 -9.68
N ASP A 170 -4.81 12.46 -9.06
CA ASP A 170 -5.79 13.33 -9.71
C ASP A 170 -5.13 14.63 -10.18
N THR A 171 -4.21 15.18 -9.38
CA THR A 171 -3.40 16.36 -9.74
C THR A 171 -2.47 16.06 -10.92
N GLN A 172 -1.77 14.93 -10.91
CA GLN A 172 -0.90 14.52 -12.03
C GLN A 172 -1.69 14.32 -13.33
N ILE A 173 -2.84 13.65 -13.27
CA ILE A 173 -3.71 13.47 -14.44
C ILE A 173 -4.15 14.82 -14.98
N SER A 174 -4.59 15.73 -14.12
CA SER A 174 -5.01 17.08 -14.51
C SER A 174 -3.87 17.86 -15.17
N PHE A 175 -2.65 17.76 -14.64
CA PHE A 175 -1.47 18.37 -15.23
C PHE A 175 -1.16 17.78 -16.63
N MET A 176 -1.16 16.46 -16.76
CA MET A 176 -0.90 15.78 -18.06
C MET A 176 -1.97 16.09 -19.12
N GLN A 177 -3.20 16.40 -18.70
CA GLN A 177 -4.28 16.82 -19.60
C GLN A 177 -4.22 18.31 -19.95
N SER A 178 -3.44 19.09 -19.23
CA SER A 178 -3.33 20.53 -19.43
C SER A 178 -2.68 20.90 -20.77
N ASN A 179 -3.02 22.09 -21.31
CA ASN A 179 -2.38 22.63 -22.49
C ASN A 179 -0.88 22.87 -22.26
N LEU A 180 -0.49 23.26 -21.04
CA LEU A 180 0.90 23.48 -20.67
C LEU A 180 1.75 22.20 -20.91
N PHE A 181 1.27 21.05 -20.42
CA PHE A 181 1.97 19.78 -20.63
C PHE A 181 2.03 19.40 -22.11
N LYS A 182 0.92 19.53 -22.82
CA LYS A 182 0.86 19.21 -24.25
C LYS A 182 1.81 20.07 -25.08
N THR A 183 1.85 21.37 -24.82
CA THR A 183 2.68 22.32 -25.59
C THR A 183 4.18 22.12 -25.28
N HIS A 184 4.55 21.89 -24.05
CA HIS A 184 5.97 21.83 -23.67
C HIS A 184 6.61 20.46 -23.79
N PHE A 185 5.82 19.36 -23.64
CA PHE A 185 6.35 18.01 -23.55
C PHE A 185 5.96 17.10 -24.71
N ILE A 186 4.79 17.33 -25.34
CA ILE A 186 4.31 16.45 -26.43
C ILE A 186 4.48 17.11 -27.80
N PHE A 187 4.21 18.40 -27.88
CA PHE A 187 4.36 19.19 -29.11
C PHE A 187 5.23 20.41 -28.80
N PRO A 188 6.56 20.24 -28.62
CA PRO A 188 7.42 21.40 -28.62
C PRO A 188 7.21 22.11 -29.94
N SER A 189 6.81 23.38 -29.88
CA SER A 189 6.65 24.20 -31.07
C SER A 189 8.00 24.26 -31.79
N ASP A 190 8.04 23.82 -33.07
CA ASP A 190 9.20 23.97 -33.97
C ASP A 190 9.46 25.45 -34.35
N GLU A 191 9.06 26.38 -33.51
CA GLU A 191 9.25 27.81 -33.70
C GLU A 191 10.32 28.35 -32.76
N ILE A 192 11.57 27.96 -33.00
CA ILE A 192 12.73 28.81 -32.70
C ILE A 192 13.79 28.54 -33.78
N TYR A 193 13.60 29.10 -34.97
CA TYR A 193 14.70 29.52 -35.88
C TYR A 193 14.25 30.76 -36.63
#